data_44a18cc8c372e23b11741250d44662e0
#
_entry.id   44a18cc8c372e23b11741250d44662e0
#
_cell.length_a   1.000
_cell.length_b   1.000
_cell.length_c   1.000
_cell.angle_alpha   90.00
_cell.angle_beta   90.00
_cell.angle_gamma   90.00
#
_symmetry.space_group_name_H-M   'P 1'
#
loop_
_entity.id
_entity.type
_entity.pdbx_description
1 polymer ?
#
loop_
_entity_poly.entity_id
_entity_poly.type
_entity_poly.pdbx_seq_one_letter_code
_entity_poly.pdbx_strand_id
1 'polypeptide(L)'
;MENKNRYCVEVTFRDDLDDFHSDNSICGELMTLEDANRALDQLEYTMRNHPVIRINESTINLHNGTQHINPVLIPIYAIAYAKVVEVGN
;
A
#
# COMPACT_ATOMS: atom_id res chain seq x y z
N MET A 1 8.05 -24.94 4.06
CA MET A 1 7.41 -24.45 2.84
C MET A 1 7.55 -22.93 2.77
N GLU A 2 7.91 -22.45 1.63
CA GLU A 2 8.15 -21.05 1.44
C GLU A 2 6.87 -20.24 1.41
N ASN A 3 6.86 -19.14 2.14
CA ASN A 3 5.73 -18.22 2.10
C ASN A 3 5.86 -17.32 0.87
N LYS A 4 4.91 -17.43 -0.05
CA LYS A 4 4.94 -16.65 -1.29
C LYS A 4 4.28 -15.29 -1.16
N ASN A 5 3.66 -14.99 -0.02
CA ASN A 5 3.00 -13.72 0.19
C ASN A 5 4.00 -12.72 0.76
N ARG A 6 4.91 -12.27 -0.09
CA ARG A 6 6.00 -11.37 0.31
C ARG A 6 5.97 -10.04 -0.43
N TYR A 7 4.93 -9.79 -1.18
CA TYR A 7 4.85 -8.57 -1.98
C TYR A 7 3.67 -7.75 -1.55
N CYS A 8 3.77 -6.45 -1.71
CA CYS A 8 2.64 -5.57 -1.46
C CYS A 8 2.73 -4.37 -2.39
N VAL A 9 1.62 -3.65 -2.49
CA VAL A 9 1.60 -2.38 -3.22
C VAL A 9 1.89 -1.28 -2.20
N GLU A 10 2.95 -0.53 -2.45
CA GLU A 10 3.33 0.61 -1.61
C GLU A 10 2.89 1.88 -2.30
N VAL A 11 2.15 2.71 -1.58
CA VAL A 11 1.70 4.02 -2.07
C VAL A 11 2.52 5.09 -1.39
N THR A 12 3.19 5.92 -2.19
CA THR A 12 4.04 6.99 -1.67
C THR A 12 3.33 8.32 -1.84
N PHE A 13 3.31 9.10 -0.78
CA PHE A 13 2.64 10.40 -0.77
C PHE A 13 3.57 11.50 -1.24
N ARG A 14 2.97 12.61 -1.66
CA ARG A 14 3.73 13.76 -2.12
C ARG A 14 4.40 14.46 -0.93
N ASP A 15 5.65 14.85 -1.13
CA ASP A 15 6.43 15.50 -0.07
C ASP A 15 5.98 16.92 0.22
N ASP A 16 5.26 17.53 -0.71
CA ASP A 16 4.82 18.92 -0.55
C ASP A 16 3.55 19.06 0.27
N LEU A 17 3.07 17.96 0.89
CA LEU A 17 1.88 18.00 1.73
C LEU A 17 2.32 17.98 3.19
N ASP A 18 2.27 19.12 3.85
CA ASP A 18 2.78 19.30 5.20
C ASP A 18 2.06 18.49 6.25
N ASP A 19 0.83 18.09 5.96
CA ASP A 19 0.01 17.37 6.94
C ASP A 19 0.37 15.91 7.05
N PHE A 20 1.19 15.41 6.15
CA PHE A 20 1.61 14.02 6.20
C PHE A 20 2.95 13.94 6.90
N HIS A 21 3.02 13.03 7.85
CA HIS A 21 4.14 12.89 8.76
C HIS A 21 5.37 12.31 8.12
N SER A 22 6.30 11.91 8.98
CA SER A 22 7.55 11.31 8.56
C SER A 22 7.35 10.09 7.67
N ASP A 23 6.25 9.36 7.85
CA ASP A 23 5.96 8.20 7.02
C ASP A 23 5.23 8.67 5.78
N ASN A 24 5.98 8.82 4.70
CA ASN A 24 5.39 9.30 3.46
C ASN A 24 4.93 8.18 2.54
N SER A 25 4.78 6.97 3.06
CA SER A 25 4.26 5.86 2.29
C SER A 25 3.51 4.89 3.19
N ILE A 26 2.60 4.13 2.59
CA ILE A 26 1.91 3.04 3.28
C ILE A 26 1.95 1.80 2.41
N CYS A 27 1.95 0.64 3.06
CA CYS A 27 1.95 -0.65 2.37
C CYS A 27 0.60 -1.31 2.53
N GLY A 28 0.15 -1.95 1.47
CA GLY A 28 -1.06 -2.74 1.54
C GLY A 28 -0.81 -4.13 2.11
N GLU A 29 -1.77 -5.00 1.91
CA GLU A 29 -1.70 -6.39 2.35
C GLU A 29 -0.60 -7.15 1.65
N LEU A 30 0.03 -8.09 2.36
CA LEU A 30 1.01 -8.99 1.75
C LEU A 30 0.30 -9.96 0.83
N MET A 31 0.88 -10.19 -0.34
CA MET A 31 0.29 -11.07 -1.34
C MET A 31 1.38 -11.63 -2.25
N THR A 32 1.01 -12.52 -3.14
CA THR A 32 1.96 -13.06 -4.12
C THR A 32 2.34 -11.95 -5.10
N LEU A 33 3.45 -12.13 -5.80
CA LEU A 33 3.88 -11.18 -6.83
C LEU A 33 2.80 -10.99 -7.89
N GLU A 34 2.19 -12.07 -8.32
CA GLU A 34 1.14 -12.02 -9.33
C GLU A 34 -0.06 -11.18 -8.86
N ASP A 35 -0.49 -11.43 -7.62
CA ASP A 35 -1.60 -10.67 -7.05
C ASP A 35 -1.23 -9.21 -6.84
N ALA A 36 0.02 -8.94 -6.45
CA ALA A 36 0.47 -7.56 -6.25
C ALA A 36 0.46 -6.79 -7.56
N ASN A 37 0.91 -7.43 -8.64
CA ASN A 37 0.87 -6.78 -9.96
C ASN A 37 -0.56 -6.50 -10.39
N ARG A 38 -1.45 -7.44 -10.13
CA ARG A 38 -2.87 -7.26 -10.47
C ARG A 38 -3.47 -6.13 -9.65
N ALA A 39 -3.11 -6.07 -8.36
CA ALA A 39 -3.60 -5.00 -7.49
C ALA A 39 -3.09 -3.63 -7.94
N LEU A 40 -1.84 -3.57 -8.40
CA LEU A 40 -1.30 -2.32 -8.91
C LEU A 40 -2.04 -1.85 -10.16
N ASP A 41 -2.35 -2.79 -11.06
CA ASP A 41 -3.12 -2.46 -12.26
C ASP A 41 -4.50 -1.93 -11.90
N GLN A 42 -5.17 -2.55 -10.93
CA GLN A 42 -6.47 -2.10 -10.49
C GLN A 42 -6.39 -0.73 -9.81
N LEU A 43 -5.34 -0.50 -9.06
CA LEU A 43 -5.13 0.79 -8.42
C LEU A 43 -4.95 1.88 -9.47
N GLU A 44 -4.18 1.59 -10.52
CA GLU A 44 -3.99 2.53 -11.62
C GLU A 44 -5.33 2.90 -12.26
N TYR A 45 -6.16 1.90 -12.52
CA TYR A 45 -7.48 2.13 -13.08
C TYR A 45 -8.32 3.01 -12.15
N THR A 46 -8.31 2.69 -10.86
CA THR A 46 -9.09 3.44 -9.88
C THR A 46 -8.62 4.88 -9.80
N MET A 47 -7.31 5.10 -9.82
CA MET A 47 -6.75 6.45 -9.74
C MET A 47 -7.14 7.31 -10.95
N ARG A 48 -7.36 6.69 -12.10
CA ARG A 48 -7.77 7.43 -13.28
C ARG A 48 -9.24 7.82 -13.28
N ASN A 49 -10.04 7.09 -12.50
CA ASN A 49 -11.49 7.21 -12.59
C ASN A 49 -12.16 7.75 -11.32
N HIS A 50 -11.42 7.86 -10.22
CA HIS A 50 -11.99 8.27 -8.95
C HIS A 50 -11.10 9.28 -8.26
N PRO A 51 -11.68 10.27 -7.57
CA PRO A 51 -10.88 11.28 -6.86
C PRO A 51 -10.28 10.78 -5.55
N VAL A 52 -10.81 9.67 -5.01
CA VAL A 52 -10.37 9.09 -3.74
C VAL A 52 -10.25 7.59 -3.93
N ILE A 53 -9.20 7.02 -3.38
CA ILE A 53 -9.05 5.56 -3.39
C ILE A 53 -9.09 5.03 -1.98
N ARG A 54 -9.42 3.76 -1.85
CA ARG A 54 -9.43 3.05 -0.59
C ARG A 54 -8.36 1.97 -0.62
N ILE A 55 -7.49 1.99 0.38
CA ILE A 55 -6.41 1.01 0.51
C ILE A 55 -6.50 0.37 1.88
N ASN A 56 -6.25 -0.92 1.94
CA ASN A 56 -6.16 -1.64 3.21
C ASN A 56 -4.72 -1.60 3.67
N GLU A 57 -4.44 -0.69 4.60
CA GLU A 57 -3.11 -0.57 5.17
C GLU A 57 -2.84 -1.74 6.10
N SER A 58 -1.65 -2.30 6.01
CA SER A 58 -1.25 -3.43 6.82
C SER A 58 -0.18 -3.01 7.80
N THR A 59 -0.38 -3.30 9.09
CA THR A 59 0.62 -3.06 10.12
C THR A 59 0.83 -4.35 10.91
N ILE A 60 2.06 -4.57 11.35
CA ILE A 60 2.42 -5.77 12.09
C ILE A 60 2.87 -5.39 13.50
N ASN A 61 2.27 -6.03 14.49
CA ASN A 61 2.69 -5.83 15.87
C ASN A 61 3.91 -6.71 16.11
N LEU A 62 5.05 -6.09 16.40
CA LEU A 62 6.31 -6.80 16.55
C LEU A 62 6.37 -7.66 17.81
N HIS A 63 5.54 -7.39 18.80
CA HIS A 63 5.56 -8.15 20.04
C HIS A 63 4.87 -9.49 19.92
N ASN A 64 3.79 -9.57 19.18
CA ASN A 64 3.02 -10.81 19.10
C ASN A 64 2.82 -11.31 17.68
N GLY A 65 3.37 -10.62 16.69
CA GLY A 65 3.29 -11.06 15.30
C GLY A 65 1.93 -10.89 14.65
N THR A 66 0.97 -10.27 15.33
CA THR A 66 -0.35 -10.09 14.73
C THR A 66 -0.32 -9.01 13.67
N GLN A 67 -1.11 -9.23 12.64
CA GLN A 67 -1.27 -8.28 11.55
C GLN A 67 -2.63 -7.59 11.68
N HIS A 68 -2.61 -6.27 11.56
CA HIS A 68 -3.83 -5.47 11.55
C HIS A 68 -4.00 -4.86 10.18
N ILE A 69 -5.22 -4.93 9.67
CA ILE A 69 -5.55 -4.36 8.36
C ILE A 69 -6.60 -3.30 8.57
N ASN A 70 -6.25 -2.07 8.21
CA ASN A 70 -7.13 -0.92 8.39
C ASN A 70 -7.43 -0.27 7.05
N PRO A 71 -8.71 -0.06 6.73
CA PRO A 71 -9.03 0.68 5.50
C PRO A 71 -8.68 2.15 5.65
N VAL A 72 -8.08 2.71 4.62
CA VAL A 72 -7.66 4.11 4.59
C VAL A 72 -8.17 4.73 3.30
N LEU A 73 -8.75 5.91 3.39
CA LEU A 73 -9.20 6.68 2.22
C LEU A 73 -8.13 7.72 1.90
N ILE A 74 -7.69 7.73 0.65
CA ILE A 74 -6.61 8.59 0.22
C ILE A 74 -7.06 9.39 -0.99
N PRO A 75 -7.02 10.73 -0.92
CA PRO A 75 -7.31 11.53 -2.11
C PRO A 75 -6.19 11.36 -3.13
N ILE A 76 -6.57 11.30 -4.40
CA ILE A 76 -5.61 11.03 -5.48
C ILE A 76 -4.51 12.10 -5.51
N TYR A 77 -4.84 13.35 -5.23
CA TYR A 77 -3.85 14.42 -5.31
C TYR A 77 -2.71 14.26 -4.30
N ALA A 78 -2.91 13.44 -3.27
CA ALA A 78 -1.90 13.21 -2.25
C ALA A 78 -0.86 12.17 -2.65
N ILE A 79 -1.10 11.45 -3.74
CA ILE A 79 -0.26 10.33 -4.14
C ILE A 79 0.79 10.77 -5.15
N ALA A 80 2.05 10.48 -4.85
CA ALA A 80 3.13 10.71 -5.81
C ALA A 80 3.23 9.55 -6.79
N TYR A 81 3.23 8.32 -6.26
CA TYR A 81 3.28 7.12 -7.10
C TYR A 81 3.00 5.89 -6.25
N ALA A 82 2.80 4.77 -6.93
CA ALA A 82 2.64 3.47 -6.27
C ALA A 82 3.49 2.45 -7.01
N LYS A 83 3.94 1.44 -6.27
CA LYS A 83 4.76 0.39 -6.87
C LYS A 83 4.61 -0.90 -6.08
N VAL A 84 4.97 -2.02 -6.72
CA VAL A 84 5.06 -3.30 -6.04
C VAL A 84 6.42 -3.40 -5.38
N VAL A 85 6.44 -3.78 -4.11
CA VAL A 85 7.70 -3.97 -3.38
C VAL A 85 7.72 -5.36 -2.77
N GLU A 86 8.92 -5.91 -2.63
CA GLU A 86 9.11 -7.16 -1.91
C GLU A 86 9.41 -6.81 -0.46
N VAL A 87 8.64 -7.40 0.45
CA VAL A 87 8.82 -7.14 1.87
C VAL A 87 9.73 -8.19 2.46
N GLY A 88 10.77 -7.79 3.07
CA GLY A 88 11.80 -8.40 3.70
C GLY A 88 12.06 -9.74 3.80
N ASN A 89 13.01 -10.33 4.16
CA ASN A 89 13.38 -11.58 4.28
C ASN A 89 13.84 -12.01 5.16
#